data_961f36612e0679b42f9b7d2475b56cc4
#
_entry.id   961f36612e0679b42f9b7d2475b56cc4
#
_cell.length_a   1.000
_cell.length_b   1.000
_cell.length_c   1.000
_cell.angle_alpha   90.00
_cell.angle_beta   90.00
_cell.angle_gamma   90.00
#
_symmetry.space_group_name_H-M   'P 1'
#
loop_
_entity.id
_entity.type
_entity.pdbx_description
1 polymer ?
#
loop_
_entity_poly.entity_id
_entity_poly.type
_entity_poly.pdbx_seq_one_letter_code
_entity_poly.pdbx_strand_id
1 'polypeptide(L)'
;MKKEEKIIEAKIEKENKKIETKTIVIIILSVILGLVLLFMLVDSKFNFSFGNKAELNYTSVNTKVKEGIYITDVSEVVEEVMPSIVSITSKTLISSGKYGPYFWGAERYSEGAGSGIIISKNDNELLILTNNHVVAGAEELSVQFINEKDYDAEIKGTNERKDIAVISVKLNNLDKETLDAIKIATMGNSDDLKVGNGVIAIGNALGYGQSVTTGVVSALDREVETGTYKNKMIQIDAAINGGNSGGALLNNKGEVVGINSAKYSSNAYSSEASIEGMGFAIPITDVEELITALMNGEDMSSGMTLGVEGYVVTKEQSKNYNMPVGFYISKIESKSNAADSELEIGNIITKVEDTKVDDIGDIQDELLKKKKGDSIKLTIAYVDGKE
;
A
#
# COMPACT_ATOMS: atom_id res chain seq x y z
N MET A 1 -5.52 52.29 69.73
CA MET A 1 -4.55 52.93 68.80
C MET A 1 -3.50 51.92 68.28
N LYS A 2 -2.52 51.48 69.08
CA LYS A 2 -1.42 50.60 68.58
C LYS A 2 -1.90 49.23 67.95
N LYS A 3 -3.05 48.72 68.25
CA LYS A 3 -3.59 47.43 67.68
C LYS A 3 -4.31 47.61 66.34
N GLU A 4 -4.87 48.81 66.18
CA GLU A 4 -5.55 49.17 64.93
C GLU A 4 -4.55 49.57 63.83
N GLU A 5 -3.50 50.26 64.16
CA GLU A 5 -2.39 50.61 63.24
C GLU A 5 -1.73 49.35 62.67
N LYS A 6 -1.41 48.34 63.54
CA LYS A 6 -0.83 47.06 63.07
C LYS A 6 -1.78 46.27 62.14
N ILE A 7 -3.10 46.37 62.30
CA ILE A 7 -4.06 45.72 61.45
C ILE A 7 -4.16 46.42 60.07
N ILE A 8 -4.03 47.75 60.07
CA ILE A 8 -4.03 48.54 58.84
C ILE A 8 -2.73 48.32 58.04
N GLU A 9 -1.57 48.31 58.68
CA GLU A 9 -0.29 48.00 58.05
C GLU A 9 -0.26 46.59 57.44
N ALA A 10 -0.73 45.56 58.15
CA ALA A 10 -0.82 44.21 57.67
C ALA A 10 -1.82 44.05 56.51
N LYS A 11 -2.92 44.85 56.47
CA LYS A 11 -3.84 44.86 55.33
C LYS A 11 -3.21 45.54 54.10
N ILE A 12 -2.52 46.64 54.26
CA ILE A 12 -1.81 47.35 53.18
C ILE A 12 -0.70 46.48 52.62
N GLU A 13 0.08 45.81 53.45
CA GLU A 13 1.16 44.89 53.02
C GLU A 13 0.59 43.67 52.23
N LYS A 14 -0.56 43.14 52.66
CA LYS A 14 -1.26 42.05 51.98
C LYS A 14 -1.87 42.46 50.64
N GLU A 15 -2.34 43.71 50.54
CA GLU A 15 -2.87 44.29 49.33
C GLU A 15 -1.78 44.62 48.33
N ASN A 16 -0.66 45.20 48.78
CA ASN A 16 0.53 45.46 47.96
C ASN A 16 1.14 44.16 47.42
N LYS A 17 1.28 43.10 48.23
CA LYS A 17 1.70 41.76 47.76
C LYS A 17 0.78 41.16 46.71
N LYS A 18 -0.53 41.42 46.86
CA LYS A 18 -1.53 40.94 45.89
C LYS A 18 -1.49 41.69 44.56
N ILE A 19 -1.15 43.01 44.62
CA ILE A 19 -0.95 43.85 43.43
C ILE A 19 0.35 43.46 42.73
N GLU A 20 1.47 43.26 43.45
CA GLU A 20 2.72 42.78 42.88
C GLU A 20 2.58 41.41 42.20
N THR A 21 1.87 40.49 42.87
CA THR A 21 1.64 39.15 42.27
C THR A 21 0.81 39.22 40.99
N LYS A 22 -0.24 40.06 40.96
CA LYS A 22 -1.03 40.30 39.74
C LYS A 22 -0.21 40.93 38.63
N THR A 23 0.64 41.89 38.96
CA THR A 23 1.53 42.57 38.00
C THR A 23 2.55 41.59 37.42
N ILE A 24 3.13 40.73 38.24
CA ILE A 24 4.07 39.69 37.81
C ILE A 24 3.35 38.70 36.88
N VAL A 25 2.12 38.26 37.19
CA VAL A 25 1.35 37.35 36.33
C VAL A 25 1.02 37.99 34.98
N ILE A 26 0.67 39.29 34.98
CA ILE A 26 0.39 40.03 33.73
C ILE A 26 1.64 40.14 32.87
N ILE A 27 2.81 40.43 33.50
CA ILE A 27 4.09 40.48 32.78
C ILE A 27 4.44 39.12 32.20
N ILE A 28 4.27 38.02 32.95
CA ILE A 28 4.53 36.65 32.45
C ILE A 28 3.59 36.31 31.28
N LEU A 29 2.30 36.65 31.42
CA LEU A 29 1.34 36.40 30.33
C LEU A 29 1.63 37.24 29.08
N SER A 30 2.06 38.49 29.24
CA SER A 30 2.47 39.34 28.11
C SER A 30 3.74 38.85 27.42
N VAL A 31 4.70 38.31 28.17
CA VAL A 31 5.93 37.72 27.64
C VAL A 31 5.58 36.41 26.89
N ILE A 32 4.71 35.55 27.45
CA ILE A 32 4.23 34.33 26.77
C ILE A 32 3.48 34.68 25.48
N LEU A 33 2.59 35.67 25.53
CA LEU A 33 1.87 36.15 24.35
C LEU A 33 2.83 36.73 23.30
N GLY A 34 3.84 37.46 23.71
CA GLY A 34 4.91 37.99 22.84
C GLY A 34 5.72 36.85 22.18
N LEU A 35 6.05 35.80 22.93
CA LEU A 35 6.73 34.61 22.41
C LEU A 35 5.87 33.83 21.46
N VAL A 36 4.54 33.67 21.72
CA VAL A 36 3.60 33.01 20.82
C VAL A 36 3.43 33.81 19.52
N LEU A 37 3.33 35.14 19.61
CA LEU A 37 3.26 36.01 18.43
C LEU A 37 4.60 36.03 17.66
N LEU A 38 5.72 35.97 18.33
CA LEU A 38 7.04 35.83 17.70
C LEU A 38 7.18 34.46 17.02
N PHE A 39 6.69 33.41 17.66
CA PHE A 39 6.64 32.06 17.10
C PHE A 39 5.73 32.02 15.85
N MET A 40 4.54 32.63 15.90
CA MET A 40 3.66 32.76 14.73
C MET A 40 4.27 33.58 13.59
N LEU A 41 5.04 34.64 13.90
CA LEU A 41 5.75 35.43 12.90
C LEU A 41 6.98 34.70 12.32
N VAL A 42 7.64 33.89 13.12
CA VAL A 42 8.74 33.02 12.66
C VAL A 42 8.18 31.86 11.85
N ASP A 43 7.06 31.26 12.25
CA ASP A 43 6.36 30.22 11.50
C ASP A 43 5.82 30.73 10.15
N SER A 44 5.40 32.02 10.09
CA SER A 44 4.99 32.63 8.81
C SER A 44 6.16 32.95 7.86
N LYS A 45 7.42 32.97 8.35
CA LYS A 45 8.65 33.12 7.53
C LYS A 45 9.39 31.80 7.31
N PHE A 46 9.21 30.82 8.16
CA PHE A 46 9.50 29.44 7.89
C PHE A 46 8.25 28.84 7.26
N ASN A 47 8.20 28.86 5.94
CA ASN A 47 7.42 27.86 5.23
C ASN A 47 7.97 26.51 5.69
N PHE A 48 7.31 25.88 6.67
CA PHE A 48 7.32 24.45 6.78
C PHE A 48 6.66 23.98 5.48
N SER A 49 7.48 23.79 4.48
CA SER A 49 7.13 23.01 3.32
C SER A 49 6.88 21.61 3.89
N PHE A 50 5.63 21.30 4.15
CA PHE A 50 5.20 19.92 4.11
C PHE A 50 5.57 19.49 2.71
N GLY A 51 6.64 18.68 2.60
CA GLY A 51 7.15 18.21 1.32
C GLY A 51 5.96 17.82 0.45
N ASN A 52 5.98 18.20 -0.82
CA ASN A 52 4.89 17.88 -1.72
C ASN A 52 4.56 16.41 -1.56
N LYS A 53 3.31 16.12 -1.17
CA LYS A 53 2.85 14.74 -1.08
C LYS A 53 3.03 14.10 -2.45
N ALA A 54 3.51 12.87 -2.45
CA ALA A 54 3.58 12.10 -3.68
C ALA A 54 2.15 11.81 -4.16
N GLU A 55 1.91 12.03 -5.44
CA GLU A 55 0.62 11.79 -6.09
C GLU A 55 0.83 10.90 -7.31
N LEU A 56 -0.18 10.09 -7.64
CA LEU A 56 -0.16 9.29 -8.86
C LEU A 56 -0.33 10.19 -10.09
N ASN A 57 0.37 9.85 -11.16
CA ASN A 57 0.30 10.59 -12.41
C ASN A 57 -0.84 10.06 -13.31
N TYR A 58 -1.86 10.88 -13.51
CA TYR A 58 -3.02 10.58 -14.38
C TYR A 58 -3.02 11.36 -15.70
N THR A 59 -1.89 12.00 -16.06
CA THR A 59 -1.80 12.68 -17.36
C THR A 59 -1.76 11.65 -18.48
N SER A 60 -2.53 11.88 -19.54
CA SER A 60 -2.56 10.98 -20.69
C SER A 60 -1.23 10.91 -21.41
N VAL A 61 -0.82 9.71 -21.77
CA VAL A 61 0.32 9.48 -22.68
C VAL A 61 -0.08 9.92 -24.09
N ASN A 62 0.72 10.78 -24.70
CA ASN A 62 0.45 11.28 -26.05
C ASN A 62 1.01 10.31 -27.11
N THR A 63 0.45 9.09 -27.16
CA THR A 63 0.81 8.10 -28.18
C THR A 63 -0.14 8.19 -29.38
N LYS A 64 0.42 8.19 -30.57
CA LYS A 64 -0.34 8.15 -31.85
C LYS A 64 -0.79 6.71 -32.17
N VAL A 65 -1.49 6.06 -31.26
CA VAL A 65 -2.04 4.73 -31.54
C VAL A 65 -3.25 4.89 -32.46
N LYS A 66 -3.17 4.35 -33.66
CA LYS A 66 -4.34 4.22 -34.53
C LYS A 66 -5.28 3.20 -33.89
N GLU A 67 -6.53 3.58 -33.68
CA GLU A 67 -7.58 2.63 -33.29
C GLU A 67 -7.69 1.55 -34.38
N GLY A 68 -7.20 0.36 -34.08
CA GLY A 68 -7.21 -0.80 -34.97
C GLY A 68 -7.52 -2.07 -34.17
N ILE A 69 -8.10 -3.06 -34.82
CA ILE A 69 -8.62 -4.29 -34.22
C ILE A 69 -7.50 -5.19 -33.66
N TYR A 70 -6.24 -4.99 -34.05
CA TYR A 70 -5.09 -5.69 -33.52
C TYR A 70 -3.91 -4.75 -33.34
N ILE A 71 -3.28 -4.76 -32.16
CA ILE A 71 -1.98 -4.10 -31.96
C ILE A 71 -0.95 -5.05 -32.57
N THR A 72 -0.49 -4.73 -33.77
CA THR A 72 0.57 -5.48 -34.47
C THR A 72 1.96 -4.91 -34.19
N ASP A 73 2.04 -3.63 -33.86
CA ASP A 73 3.27 -2.93 -33.53
C ASP A 73 3.04 -2.04 -32.32
N VAL A 74 3.71 -2.37 -31.22
CA VAL A 74 3.66 -1.66 -29.93
C VAL A 74 4.97 -0.94 -29.63
N SER A 75 5.91 -0.89 -30.57
CA SER A 75 7.26 -0.39 -30.35
C SER A 75 7.27 1.05 -29.85
N GLU A 76 6.45 1.96 -30.43
CA GLU A 76 6.36 3.35 -29.99
C GLU A 76 5.86 3.49 -28.55
N VAL A 77 4.85 2.67 -28.16
CA VAL A 77 4.31 2.66 -26.80
C VAL A 77 5.35 2.13 -25.81
N VAL A 78 6.04 1.06 -26.19
CA VAL A 78 7.09 0.44 -25.40
C VAL A 78 8.24 1.42 -25.18
N GLU A 79 8.74 2.06 -26.24
CA GLU A 79 9.84 3.05 -26.17
C GLU A 79 9.47 4.23 -25.24
N GLU A 80 8.22 4.69 -25.29
CA GLU A 80 7.74 5.77 -24.45
C GLU A 80 7.65 5.40 -22.96
N VAL A 81 7.18 4.17 -22.64
CA VAL A 81 6.92 3.73 -21.27
C VAL A 81 8.13 3.06 -20.61
N MET A 82 9.03 2.47 -21.42
CA MET A 82 10.18 1.72 -20.93
C MET A 82 11.02 2.47 -19.86
N PRO A 83 11.25 3.80 -19.97
CA PRO A 83 11.97 4.56 -18.94
C PRO A 83 11.28 4.60 -17.56
N SER A 84 10.03 4.17 -17.47
CA SER A 84 9.30 4.05 -16.20
C SER A 84 9.35 2.66 -15.58
N ILE A 85 10.00 1.70 -16.23
CA ILE A 85 10.11 0.32 -15.74
C ILE A 85 11.53 0.06 -15.24
N VAL A 86 11.61 -0.56 -14.05
CA VAL A 86 12.88 -0.88 -13.40
C VAL A 86 13.01 -2.36 -13.13
N SER A 87 14.27 -2.83 -12.99
CA SER A 87 14.57 -4.14 -12.42
C SER A 87 14.74 -4.01 -10.92
N ILE A 88 14.24 -4.98 -10.16
CA ILE A 88 14.40 -5.05 -8.71
C ILE A 88 15.12 -6.35 -8.38
N THR A 89 16.20 -6.24 -7.62
CA THR A 89 16.92 -7.38 -7.04
C THR A 89 16.76 -7.33 -5.52
N SER A 90 16.34 -8.43 -4.91
CA SER A 90 16.18 -8.59 -3.48
C SER A 90 17.09 -9.68 -2.95
N LYS A 91 17.75 -9.45 -1.81
CA LYS A 91 18.54 -10.45 -1.11
C LYS A 91 17.91 -10.79 0.22
N THR A 92 17.59 -12.05 0.42
CA THR A 92 16.95 -12.58 1.63
C THR A 92 17.85 -13.58 2.32
N LEU A 93 18.04 -13.48 3.63
CA LEU A 93 18.81 -14.43 4.42
C LEU A 93 18.03 -15.74 4.58
N ILE A 94 18.51 -16.85 3.99
CA ILE A 94 17.86 -18.16 4.11
C ILE A 94 18.26 -18.88 5.40
N SER A 95 19.50 -18.70 5.87
CA SER A 95 20.03 -19.41 7.04
C SER A 95 21.19 -18.67 7.67
N SER A 96 21.03 -18.30 8.93
CA SER A 96 22.16 -17.97 9.80
C SER A 96 22.66 -19.30 10.40
N GLY A 97 23.74 -19.86 9.83
CA GLY A 97 24.25 -21.17 10.22
C GLY A 97 24.78 -21.25 11.65
N LYS A 98 23.84 -21.43 12.60
CA LYS A 98 24.18 -21.90 13.95
C LYS A 98 23.99 -23.42 14.02
N TYR A 99 24.97 -24.16 13.52
CA TYR A 99 25.07 -25.58 13.78
C TYR A 99 26.10 -25.82 14.87
N GLY A 100 25.68 -25.74 16.15
CA GLY A 100 26.46 -26.13 17.32
C GLY A 100 27.60 -25.15 17.72
N PRO A 101 28.21 -25.33 18.90
CA PRO A 101 29.17 -24.39 19.48
C PRO A 101 30.53 -24.31 18.78
N TYR A 102 30.76 -25.11 17.72
CA TYR A 102 32.04 -25.20 17.01
C TYR A 102 31.95 -25.10 15.47
N PHE A 103 30.77 -24.88 14.89
CA PHE A 103 30.60 -24.72 13.45
C PHE A 103 30.04 -23.34 13.12
N TRP A 104 30.90 -22.47 12.61
CA TRP A 104 30.50 -21.20 12.01
C TRP A 104 30.07 -21.51 10.57
N GLY A 105 28.76 -21.65 10.34
CA GLY A 105 28.21 -21.75 9.00
C GLY A 105 28.20 -20.37 8.34
N ALA A 106 28.53 -20.31 7.06
CA ALA A 106 28.40 -19.09 6.28
C ALA A 106 26.90 -18.73 6.14
N GLU A 107 26.58 -17.44 6.27
CA GLU A 107 25.27 -16.90 5.92
C GLU A 107 24.99 -17.23 4.46
N ARG A 108 23.78 -17.73 4.19
CA ARG A 108 23.33 -18.02 2.83
C ARG A 108 22.22 -17.06 2.48
N TYR A 109 22.41 -16.33 1.41
CA TYR A 109 21.41 -15.44 0.83
C TYR A 109 20.76 -16.08 -0.39
N SER A 110 19.46 -15.85 -0.57
CA SER A 110 18.76 -16.06 -1.82
C SER A 110 18.60 -14.73 -2.52
N GLU A 111 18.86 -14.70 -3.80
CA GLU A 111 18.56 -13.55 -4.64
C GLU A 111 17.22 -13.79 -5.31
N GLY A 112 16.31 -12.86 -5.12
CA GLY A 112 15.06 -12.72 -5.84
C GLY A 112 15.16 -11.62 -6.88
N ALA A 113 14.38 -11.73 -7.93
CA ALA A 113 14.32 -10.69 -8.95
C ALA A 113 12.88 -10.49 -9.44
N GLY A 114 12.59 -9.25 -9.80
CA GLY A 114 11.32 -8.84 -10.36
C GLY A 114 11.44 -7.48 -11.03
N SER A 115 10.30 -6.89 -11.30
CA SER A 115 10.19 -5.59 -11.93
C SER A 115 9.48 -4.59 -11.03
N GLY A 116 9.62 -3.31 -11.36
CA GLY A 116 8.89 -2.23 -10.71
C GLY A 116 8.47 -1.15 -11.71
N ILE A 117 7.54 -0.33 -11.28
CA ILE A 117 6.97 0.78 -12.04
C ILE A 117 7.26 2.07 -11.29
N ILE A 118 7.93 3.03 -11.89
CA ILE A 118 8.14 4.36 -11.31
C ILE A 118 6.79 5.10 -11.37
N ILE A 119 6.17 5.30 -10.21
CA ILE A 119 4.80 5.85 -10.14
C ILE A 119 4.75 7.30 -9.70
N SER A 120 5.77 7.77 -8.96
CA SER A 120 5.78 9.13 -8.46
C SER A 120 7.17 9.54 -7.99
N LYS A 121 7.35 10.83 -7.75
CA LYS A 121 8.47 11.38 -6.98
C LYS A 121 8.00 12.55 -6.13
N ASN A 122 8.61 12.71 -4.96
CA ASN A 122 8.49 13.90 -4.13
C ASN A 122 9.85 14.64 -4.08
N ASP A 123 10.01 15.57 -3.13
CA ASP A 123 11.25 16.36 -3.02
C ASP A 123 12.48 15.52 -2.62
N ASN A 124 12.30 14.33 -2.04
CA ASN A 124 13.37 13.52 -1.48
C ASN A 124 13.52 12.14 -2.12
N GLU A 125 12.44 11.57 -2.63
CA GLU A 125 12.36 10.16 -3.01
C GLU A 125 11.70 9.97 -4.36
N LEU A 126 12.18 8.98 -5.10
CA LEU A 126 11.50 8.36 -6.23
C LEU A 126 10.74 7.15 -5.72
N LEU A 127 9.46 7.04 -6.04
CA LEU A 127 8.57 5.97 -5.56
C LEU A 127 8.30 4.97 -6.68
N ILE A 128 8.45 3.69 -6.33
CA ILE A 128 8.38 2.57 -7.27
C ILE A 128 7.38 1.56 -6.73
N LEU A 129 6.40 1.21 -7.55
CA LEU A 129 5.40 0.19 -7.28
C LEU A 129 5.90 -1.17 -7.76
N THR A 130 5.66 -2.21 -6.97
CA THR A 130 5.99 -3.59 -7.32
C THR A 130 5.08 -4.58 -6.58
N ASN A 131 5.28 -5.88 -6.75
CA ASN A 131 4.62 -6.88 -5.94
C ASN A 131 5.29 -7.05 -4.56
N ASN A 132 4.48 -7.37 -3.55
CA ASN A 132 5.01 -7.68 -2.22
C ASN A 132 5.95 -8.89 -2.25
N HIS A 133 5.62 -9.96 -2.98
CA HIS A 133 6.46 -11.16 -3.03
C HIS A 133 7.86 -10.92 -3.65
N VAL A 134 8.04 -9.84 -4.42
CA VAL A 134 9.35 -9.45 -4.97
C VAL A 134 10.28 -8.92 -3.90
N VAL A 135 9.74 -8.25 -2.87
CA VAL A 135 10.52 -7.56 -1.83
C VAL A 135 10.36 -8.15 -0.43
N ALA A 136 9.46 -9.13 -0.25
CA ALA A 136 9.16 -9.71 1.05
C ALA A 136 10.38 -10.39 1.67
N GLY A 137 10.72 -10.00 2.91
CA GLY A 137 11.83 -10.56 3.66
C GLY A 137 13.22 -10.14 3.15
N ALA A 138 13.31 -9.18 2.21
CA ALA A 138 14.58 -8.69 1.72
C ALA A 138 15.33 -7.91 2.81
N GLU A 139 16.59 -8.24 3.03
CA GLU A 139 17.53 -7.46 3.85
C GLU A 139 18.22 -6.36 3.03
N GLU A 140 18.43 -6.62 1.73
CA GLU A 140 18.96 -5.65 0.79
C GLU A 140 18.06 -5.60 -0.45
N LEU A 141 17.77 -4.38 -0.93
CA LEU A 141 17.06 -4.12 -2.17
C LEU A 141 17.90 -3.23 -3.06
N SER A 142 17.97 -3.58 -4.34
CA SER A 142 18.62 -2.80 -5.38
C SER A 142 17.65 -2.60 -6.53
N VAL A 143 17.66 -1.39 -7.11
CA VAL A 143 16.87 -1.02 -8.28
C VAL A 143 17.82 -0.64 -9.41
N GLN A 144 17.67 -1.31 -10.55
CA GLN A 144 18.39 -0.97 -11.77
C GLN A 144 17.47 -0.21 -12.72
N PHE A 145 17.91 0.97 -13.13
CA PHE A 145 17.18 1.83 -14.07
C PHE A 145 17.55 1.52 -15.53
N ILE A 146 16.84 2.16 -16.45
CA ILE A 146 17.01 1.96 -17.91
C ILE A 146 18.44 2.21 -18.42
N ASN A 147 19.22 3.03 -17.72
CA ASN A 147 20.62 3.31 -18.04
C ASN A 147 21.60 2.30 -17.40
N GLU A 148 21.08 1.14 -16.94
CA GLU A 148 21.86 0.03 -16.36
C GLU A 148 22.58 0.38 -15.04
N LYS A 149 22.23 1.49 -14.38
CA LYS A 149 22.78 1.87 -13.07
C LYS A 149 21.92 1.35 -11.94
N ASP A 150 22.59 0.81 -10.93
CA ASP A 150 21.99 0.23 -9.73
C ASP A 150 22.03 1.23 -8.56
N TYR A 151 20.94 1.25 -7.79
CA TYR A 151 20.82 2.07 -6.59
C TYR A 151 20.09 1.31 -5.50
N ASP A 152 20.52 1.55 -4.25
CA ASP A 152 19.87 0.97 -3.08
C ASP A 152 18.44 1.52 -2.94
N ALA A 153 17.53 0.66 -2.55
CA ALA A 153 16.14 1.00 -2.30
C ALA A 153 15.69 0.60 -0.89
N GLU A 154 14.68 1.29 -0.38
CA GLU A 154 14.08 1.03 0.92
C GLU A 154 12.59 0.69 0.73
N ILE A 155 12.07 -0.27 1.51
CA ILE A 155 10.64 -0.57 1.53
C ILE A 155 9.92 0.59 2.20
N LYS A 156 8.97 1.21 1.50
CA LYS A 156 8.11 2.27 2.02
C LYS A 156 6.88 1.71 2.71
N GLY A 157 6.30 0.68 2.13
CA GLY A 157 5.17 -0.04 2.67
C GLY A 157 4.80 -1.25 1.83
N THR A 158 4.14 -2.21 2.46
CA THR A 158 3.73 -3.47 1.80
C THR A 158 2.31 -3.86 2.20
N ASN A 159 1.66 -4.62 1.33
CA ASN A 159 0.42 -5.32 1.66
C ASN A 159 0.48 -6.73 1.06
N GLU A 160 0.63 -7.72 1.92
CA GLU A 160 0.78 -9.12 1.53
C GLU A 160 -0.49 -9.66 0.86
N ARG A 161 -1.67 -9.25 1.35
CA ARG A 161 -2.94 -9.73 0.85
C ARG A 161 -3.19 -9.35 -0.61
N LYS A 162 -2.95 -8.09 -0.97
CA LYS A 162 -3.08 -7.59 -2.35
C LYS A 162 -1.82 -7.82 -3.18
N ASP A 163 -0.78 -8.37 -2.57
CA ASP A 163 0.53 -8.58 -3.18
C ASP A 163 1.15 -7.30 -3.78
N ILE A 164 1.04 -6.19 -3.04
CA ILE A 164 1.52 -4.86 -3.43
C ILE A 164 2.62 -4.38 -2.49
N ALA A 165 3.63 -3.74 -3.04
CA ALA A 165 4.66 -3.02 -2.29
C ALA A 165 4.99 -1.69 -2.98
N VAL A 166 5.32 -0.68 -2.18
CA VAL A 166 5.95 0.54 -2.63
C VAL A 166 7.35 0.60 -2.03
N ILE A 167 8.34 0.79 -2.87
CA ILE A 167 9.73 1.01 -2.47
C ILE A 167 10.17 2.41 -2.89
N SER A 168 11.23 2.92 -2.25
CA SER A 168 11.74 4.24 -2.55
C SER A 168 13.24 4.22 -2.81
N VAL A 169 13.69 5.10 -3.71
CA VAL A 169 15.09 5.43 -3.95
C VAL A 169 15.30 6.91 -3.65
N LYS A 170 16.28 7.24 -2.80
CA LYS A 170 16.58 8.63 -2.42
C LYS A 170 17.10 9.41 -3.63
N LEU A 171 16.47 10.55 -3.95
CA LEU A 171 16.83 11.37 -5.11
C LEU A 171 18.27 11.90 -5.06
N ASN A 172 18.80 12.15 -3.87
CA ASN A 172 20.18 12.62 -3.69
C ASN A 172 21.24 11.54 -4.01
N ASN A 173 20.82 10.27 -4.08
CA ASN A 173 21.70 9.18 -4.49
C ASN A 173 21.75 9.01 -6.01
N LEU A 174 20.72 9.51 -6.74
CA LEU A 174 20.62 9.40 -8.18
C LEU A 174 21.51 10.46 -8.84
N ASP A 175 22.28 10.06 -9.82
CA ASP A 175 23.02 11.00 -10.65
C ASP A 175 22.11 11.67 -11.69
N LYS A 176 22.61 12.74 -12.29
CA LYS A 176 21.85 13.52 -13.25
C LYS A 176 21.48 12.68 -14.50
N GLU A 177 22.36 11.80 -14.93
CA GLU A 177 22.13 10.98 -16.12
C GLU A 177 20.93 10.04 -15.89
N THR A 178 20.86 9.42 -14.72
CA THR A 178 19.71 8.58 -14.33
C THR A 178 18.43 9.40 -14.22
N LEU A 179 18.51 10.59 -13.57
CA LEU A 179 17.33 11.46 -13.43
C LEU A 179 16.79 11.96 -14.78
N ASP A 180 17.67 12.19 -15.75
CA ASP A 180 17.30 12.62 -17.10
C ASP A 180 16.76 11.44 -17.95
N ALA A 181 17.11 10.19 -17.61
CA ALA A 181 16.73 8.98 -18.35
C ALA A 181 15.39 8.40 -17.93
N ILE A 182 14.92 8.66 -16.70
CA ILE A 182 13.70 8.05 -16.15
C ILE A 182 12.44 8.86 -16.48
N LYS A 183 11.31 8.17 -16.51
CA LYS A 183 9.97 8.76 -16.60
C LYS A 183 9.08 8.23 -15.47
N ILE A 184 8.04 8.99 -15.14
CA ILE A 184 6.98 8.55 -14.24
C ILE A 184 5.88 7.94 -15.11
N ALA A 185 5.43 6.73 -14.79
CA ALA A 185 4.37 6.05 -15.51
C ALA A 185 3.04 6.82 -15.40
N THR A 186 2.24 6.73 -16.44
CA THR A 186 0.87 7.28 -16.45
C THR A 186 -0.08 6.19 -15.97
N MET A 187 -0.87 6.48 -14.93
CA MET A 187 -1.91 5.58 -14.45
C MET A 187 -3.13 5.67 -15.36
N GLY A 188 -3.68 4.51 -15.69
CA GLY A 188 -4.95 4.35 -16.40
C GLY A 188 -6.07 3.95 -15.44
N ASN A 189 -7.18 3.52 -16.01
CA ASN A 189 -8.33 3.01 -15.28
C ASN A 189 -8.62 1.56 -15.72
N SER A 190 -8.48 0.60 -14.78
CA SER A 190 -8.73 -0.82 -15.08
C SER A 190 -10.22 -1.13 -15.28
N ASP A 191 -11.14 -0.29 -14.75
CA ASP A 191 -12.59 -0.48 -14.88
C ASP A 191 -13.08 -0.21 -16.31
N ASP A 192 -12.28 0.51 -17.12
CA ASP A 192 -12.59 0.75 -18.53
C ASP A 192 -12.25 -0.46 -19.44
N LEU A 193 -11.52 -1.45 -18.91
CA LEU A 193 -11.12 -2.63 -19.67
C LEU A 193 -12.33 -3.49 -20.05
N LYS A 194 -12.22 -4.11 -21.21
CA LYS A 194 -13.18 -5.08 -21.73
C LYS A 194 -12.46 -6.32 -22.21
N VAL A 195 -13.09 -7.47 -22.08
CA VAL A 195 -12.60 -8.72 -22.68
C VAL A 195 -12.35 -8.51 -24.18
N GLY A 196 -11.15 -8.90 -24.62
CA GLY A 196 -10.67 -8.67 -25.99
C GLY A 196 -9.90 -7.36 -26.19
N ASN A 197 -9.82 -6.47 -25.19
CA ASN A 197 -8.92 -5.31 -25.31
C ASN A 197 -7.46 -5.77 -25.36
N GLY A 198 -6.67 -5.17 -26.27
CA GLY A 198 -5.23 -5.40 -26.34
C GLY A 198 -4.51 -4.88 -25.11
N VAL A 199 -3.55 -5.64 -24.61
CA VAL A 199 -2.69 -5.28 -23.48
C VAL A 199 -1.23 -5.57 -23.78
N ILE A 200 -0.34 -4.84 -23.09
CA ILE A 200 1.11 -4.98 -23.19
C ILE A 200 1.62 -5.20 -21.78
N ALA A 201 2.26 -6.34 -21.54
CA ALA A 201 2.93 -6.60 -20.27
C ALA A 201 4.42 -6.32 -20.40
N ILE A 202 4.94 -5.44 -19.54
CA ILE A 202 6.35 -5.03 -19.53
C ILE A 202 6.96 -5.33 -18.17
N GLY A 203 8.19 -5.86 -18.19
CA GLY A 203 9.03 -5.99 -17.03
C GLY A 203 10.51 -6.00 -17.39
N ASN A 204 11.37 -5.98 -16.38
CA ASN A 204 12.82 -5.98 -16.56
C ASN A 204 13.48 -6.77 -15.42
N ALA A 205 13.39 -8.10 -15.45
CA ALA A 205 14.00 -8.90 -14.41
C ALA A 205 15.41 -9.37 -14.76
N LEU A 206 16.25 -9.45 -13.72
CA LEU A 206 17.60 -10.03 -13.76
C LEU A 206 18.60 -9.32 -14.68
N GLY A 207 18.32 -8.12 -15.17
CA GLY A 207 19.24 -7.43 -16.08
C GLY A 207 19.47 -8.16 -17.41
N TYR A 208 18.71 -9.23 -17.71
CA TYR A 208 18.77 -9.91 -19.01
C TYR A 208 18.10 -9.12 -20.13
N GLY A 209 17.69 -7.86 -19.83
CA GLY A 209 16.96 -6.99 -20.74
C GLY A 209 15.46 -7.00 -20.44
N GLN A 210 14.85 -5.96 -20.94
CA GLN A 210 13.42 -5.72 -20.80
C GLN A 210 12.61 -6.79 -21.55
N SER A 211 11.61 -7.34 -20.88
CA SER A 211 10.70 -8.32 -21.46
C SER A 211 9.38 -7.65 -21.77
N VAL A 212 8.98 -7.69 -23.03
CA VAL A 212 7.69 -7.18 -23.50
C VAL A 212 6.90 -8.34 -24.07
N THR A 213 5.70 -8.52 -23.56
CA THR A 213 4.74 -9.50 -24.12
C THR A 213 3.43 -8.80 -24.41
N THR A 214 2.73 -9.20 -25.48
CA THR A 214 1.44 -8.65 -25.86
C THR A 214 0.38 -9.73 -25.85
N GLY A 215 -0.84 -9.33 -25.60
CA GLY A 215 -1.99 -10.21 -25.57
C GLY A 215 -3.29 -9.43 -25.50
N VAL A 216 -4.33 -10.10 -25.04
CA VAL A 216 -5.64 -9.49 -24.80
C VAL A 216 -6.14 -9.80 -23.39
N VAL A 217 -7.07 -8.99 -22.91
CA VAL A 217 -7.85 -9.32 -21.73
C VAL A 217 -8.71 -10.54 -22.02
N SER A 218 -8.45 -11.63 -21.32
CA SER A 218 -9.19 -12.92 -21.48
C SER A 218 -10.42 -12.99 -20.57
N ALA A 219 -10.32 -12.42 -19.36
CA ALA A 219 -11.41 -12.29 -18.40
C ALA A 219 -11.14 -11.12 -17.44
N LEU A 220 -12.19 -10.57 -16.87
CA LEU A 220 -12.16 -9.59 -15.78
C LEU A 220 -12.75 -10.23 -14.51
N ASP A 221 -12.43 -9.65 -13.35
CA ASP A 221 -12.93 -10.10 -12.04
C ASP A 221 -12.69 -11.60 -11.77
N ARG A 222 -11.59 -12.16 -12.30
CA ARG A 222 -11.26 -13.56 -12.09
C ARG A 222 -10.81 -13.78 -10.65
N GLU A 223 -11.62 -14.47 -9.85
CA GLU A 223 -11.21 -14.86 -8.51
C GLU A 223 -10.08 -15.87 -8.57
N VAL A 224 -8.95 -15.52 -7.96
CA VAL A 224 -7.76 -16.37 -7.87
C VAL A 224 -7.38 -16.51 -6.40
N GLU A 225 -7.24 -17.76 -5.94
CA GLU A 225 -6.85 -18.08 -4.58
C GLU A 225 -5.32 -18.15 -4.48
N THR A 226 -4.74 -17.47 -3.48
CA THR A 226 -3.34 -17.62 -3.10
C THR A 226 -3.26 -17.84 -1.60
N GLY A 227 -3.11 -19.09 -1.20
CA GLY A 227 -3.11 -19.44 0.22
C GLY A 227 -4.44 -19.10 0.87
N THR A 228 -4.42 -18.11 1.78
CA THR A 228 -5.59 -17.70 2.58
C THR A 228 -6.44 -16.64 1.88
N TYR A 229 -5.94 -16.00 0.80
CA TYR A 229 -6.58 -14.84 0.21
C TYR A 229 -7.17 -15.13 -1.17
N LYS A 230 -8.31 -14.52 -1.45
CA LYS A 230 -8.91 -14.45 -2.77
C LYS A 230 -8.80 -13.06 -3.32
N ASN A 231 -8.27 -12.92 -4.52
CA ASN A 231 -8.16 -11.63 -5.19
C ASN A 231 -8.84 -11.68 -6.56
N LYS A 232 -9.52 -10.60 -6.93
CA LYS A 232 -10.02 -10.40 -8.27
C LYS A 232 -8.88 -9.93 -9.16
N MET A 233 -8.68 -10.58 -10.28
CA MET A 233 -7.56 -10.36 -11.18
C MET A 233 -8.03 -10.12 -12.60
N ILE A 234 -7.24 -9.38 -13.36
CA ILE A 234 -7.34 -9.32 -14.82
C ILE A 234 -6.64 -10.57 -15.36
N GLN A 235 -7.37 -11.44 -16.05
CA GLN A 235 -6.78 -12.57 -16.77
C GLN A 235 -6.42 -12.13 -18.18
N ILE A 236 -5.21 -12.49 -18.63
CA ILE A 236 -4.66 -12.15 -19.95
C ILE A 236 -4.01 -13.38 -20.58
N ASP A 237 -3.80 -13.37 -21.90
CA ASP A 237 -3.02 -14.37 -22.61
C ASP A 237 -1.59 -13.90 -22.95
N ALA A 238 -1.22 -12.67 -22.58
CA ALA A 238 0.16 -12.22 -22.58
C ALA A 238 0.99 -13.07 -21.62
N ALA A 239 2.19 -13.49 -22.02
CA ALA A 239 3.03 -14.34 -21.20
C ALA A 239 3.53 -13.59 -19.94
N ILE A 240 3.18 -14.13 -18.77
CA ILE A 240 3.62 -13.66 -17.47
C ILE A 240 4.57 -14.70 -16.85
N ASN A 241 5.73 -14.24 -16.38
CA ASN A 241 6.76 -15.05 -15.73
C ASN A 241 7.42 -14.28 -14.60
N GLY A 242 8.37 -14.88 -13.88
CA GLY A 242 9.08 -14.22 -12.78
C GLY A 242 9.76 -12.93 -13.18
N GLY A 243 10.09 -12.77 -14.47
CA GLY A 243 10.79 -11.61 -15.00
C GLY A 243 9.95 -10.35 -15.12
N ASN A 244 8.67 -10.46 -15.43
CA ASN A 244 7.80 -9.29 -15.54
C ASN A 244 6.85 -9.11 -14.34
N SER A 245 6.97 -9.95 -13.31
CA SER A 245 6.24 -9.80 -12.04
C SER A 245 6.61 -8.49 -11.35
N GLY A 246 5.60 -7.71 -10.94
CA GLY A 246 5.75 -6.36 -10.37
C GLY A 246 5.88 -5.26 -11.43
N GLY A 247 6.01 -5.62 -12.71
CA GLY A 247 6.01 -4.69 -13.84
C GLY A 247 4.60 -4.31 -14.28
N ALA A 248 4.51 -3.49 -15.32
CA ALA A 248 3.27 -2.89 -15.78
C ALA A 248 2.48 -3.80 -16.74
N LEU A 249 1.16 -3.84 -16.56
CA LEU A 249 0.20 -4.16 -17.59
C LEU A 249 -0.33 -2.84 -18.15
N LEU A 250 -0.14 -2.61 -19.44
CA LEU A 250 -0.53 -1.38 -20.12
C LEU A 250 -1.71 -1.61 -21.07
N ASN A 251 -2.52 -0.58 -21.23
CA ASN A 251 -3.45 -0.51 -22.36
C ASN A 251 -2.74 -0.01 -23.63
N ASN A 252 -3.50 0.13 -24.73
CA ASN A 252 -2.99 0.57 -26.02
C ASN A 252 -2.48 2.01 -26.06
N LYS A 253 -2.73 2.80 -24.99
CA LYS A 253 -2.25 4.17 -24.87
C LYS A 253 -0.96 4.26 -24.04
N GLY A 254 -0.45 3.15 -23.52
CA GLY A 254 0.70 3.12 -22.61
C GLY A 254 0.34 3.52 -21.17
N GLU A 255 -0.94 3.51 -20.81
CA GLU A 255 -1.39 3.78 -19.45
C GLU A 255 -1.38 2.47 -18.64
N VAL A 256 -0.91 2.52 -17.38
CA VAL A 256 -0.85 1.36 -16.48
C VAL A 256 -2.27 1.02 -16.01
N VAL A 257 -2.78 -0.14 -16.41
CA VAL A 257 -4.09 -0.66 -16.03
C VAL A 257 -4.00 -1.84 -15.07
N GLY A 258 -2.79 -2.35 -14.81
CA GLY A 258 -2.58 -3.41 -13.84
C GLY A 258 -1.11 -3.63 -13.51
N ILE A 259 -0.87 -4.49 -12.52
CA ILE A 259 0.45 -4.91 -12.07
C ILE A 259 0.59 -6.40 -12.36
N ASN A 260 1.54 -6.78 -13.20
CA ASN A 260 1.77 -8.17 -13.58
C ASN A 260 2.14 -9.01 -12.35
N SER A 261 1.61 -10.23 -12.22
CA SER A 261 1.95 -11.11 -11.11
C SER A 261 2.09 -12.57 -11.55
N ALA A 262 3.32 -13.08 -11.54
CA ALA A 262 3.63 -14.47 -11.84
C ALA A 262 3.17 -15.45 -10.73
N LYS A 263 3.03 -14.95 -9.49
CA LYS A 263 2.54 -15.74 -8.34
C LYS A 263 1.19 -16.38 -8.63
N TYR A 264 0.34 -15.69 -9.39
CA TYR A 264 -1.00 -16.16 -9.76
C TYR A 264 -1.02 -16.99 -11.06
N SER A 265 0.03 -16.88 -11.88
CA SER A 265 0.13 -17.60 -13.17
C SER A 265 0.67 -19.02 -13.01
N SER A 266 1.37 -19.32 -11.93
CA SER A 266 1.91 -20.64 -11.63
C SER A 266 1.10 -21.32 -10.53
N ASN A 267 0.23 -22.27 -10.86
CA ASN A 267 -0.34 -23.20 -9.88
C ASN A 267 0.75 -24.17 -9.40
N ALA A 268 1.73 -23.63 -8.64
CA ALA A 268 2.86 -24.39 -8.11
C ALA A 268 2.47 -25.46 -7.05
N TYR A 269 1.17 -25.56 -6.71
CA TYR A 269 0.65 -26.43 -5.67
C TYR A 269 -0.40 -27.44 -6.13
N SER A 270 -0.81 -27.44 -7.39
CA SER A 270 -1.68 -28.48 -7.91
C SER A 270 -0.86 -29.52 -8.66
N SER A 271 -1.03 -30.78 -8.28
CA SER A 271 -0.54 -31.96 -9.02
C SER A 271 -1.23 -32.15 -10.38
N GLU A 272 -2.05 -31.21 -10.80
CA GLU A 272 -2.71 -31.16 -12.09
C GLU A 272 -1.84 -30.37 -13.07
N ALA A 273 -1.93 -30.74 -14.34
CA ALA A 273 -1.14 -30.18 -15.43
C ALA A 273 -1.09 -28.64 -15.38
N SER A 274 0.12 -28.07 -15.52
CA SER A 274 0.28 -26.61 -15.64
C SER A 274 -0.58 -26.11 -16.79
N ILE A 275 -1.50 -25.18 -16.50
CA ILE A 275 -2.28 -24.52 -17.52
C ILE A 275 -1.40 -23.45 -18.13
N GLU A 276 -0.85 -23.70 -19.29
CA GLU A 276 -0.05 -22.75 -20.06
C GLU A 276 -0.95 -21.69 -20.73
N GLY A 277 -0.44 -20.47 -20.88
CA GLY A 277 -1.13 -19.40 -21.60
C GLY A 277 -2.15 -18.60 -20.77
N MET A 278 -2.11 -18.68 -19.46
CA MET A 278 -2.87 -17.79 -18.58
C MET A 278 -1.91 -16.89 -17.77
N GLY A 279 -1.99 -15.59 -18.01
CA GLY A 279 -1.35 -14.56 -17.20
C GLY A 279 -2.37 -13.85 -16.33
N PHE A 280 -1.89 -13.25 -15.24
CA PHE A 280 -2.72 -12.47 -14.33
C PHE A 280 -2.06 -11.15 -13.98
N ALA A 281 -2.89 -10.11 -13.82
CA ALA A 281 -2.47 -8.83 -13.30
C ALA A 281 -3.46 -8.30 -12.25
N ILE A 282 -2.95 -7.61 -11.26
CA ILE A 282 -3.74 -6.95 -10.22
C ILE A 282 -4.34 -5.69 -10.86
N PRO A 283 -5.68 -5.48 -10.84
CA PRO A 283 -6.29 -4.27 -11.37
C PRO A 283 -5.79 -3.03 -10.64
N ILE A 284 -5.37 -2.00 -11.37
CA ILE A 284 -4.76 -0.81 -10.75
C ILE A 284 -5.78 -0.02 -9.92
N THR A 285 -7.03 0.06 -10.37
CA THR A 285 -8.10 0.80 -9.69
C THR A 285 -8.45 0.19 -8.34
N ASP A 286 -8.39 -1.16 -8.22
CA ASP A 286 -8.69 -1.89 -6.97
C ASP A 286 -7.67 -1.60 -5.85
N VAL A 287 -6.50 -1.08 -6.20
CA VAL A 287 -5.38 -0.88 -5.26
C VAL A 287 -4.89 0.57 -5.19
N GLU A 288 -5.56 1.50 -5.87
CA GLU A 288 -5.15 2.91 -5.94
C GLU A 288 -5.04 3.58 -4.56
N GLU A 289 -6.07 3.43 -3.73
CA GLU A 289 -6.07 3.98 -2.37
C GLU A 289 -4.98 3.34 -1.50
N LEU A 290 -4.79 2.03 -1.64
CA LEU A 290 -3.73 1.29 -0.96
C LEU A 290 -2.34 1.80 -1.40
N ILE A 291 -2.10 1.95 -2.71
CA ILE A 291 -0.85 2.49 -3.25
C ILE A 291 -0.59 3.88 -2.65
N THR A 292 -1.61 4.74 -2.65
CA THR A 292 -1.51 6.10 -2.09
C THR A 292 -1.13 6.09 -0.61
N ALA A 293 -1.73 5.21 0.18
CA ALA A 293 -1.39 5.04 1.60
C ALA A 293 0.04 4.55 1.80
N LEU A 294 0.47 3.53 1.04
CA LEU A 294 1.83 3.00 1.08
C LEU A 294 2.89 4.03 0.66
N MET A 295 2.60 4.86 -0.36
CA MET A 295 3.47 5.97 -0.80
C MET A 295 3.72 6.97 0.33
N ASN A 296 2.73 7.22 1.17
CA ASN A 296 2.83 8.13 2.31
C ASN A 296 3.45 7.48 3.56
N GLY A 297 3.84 6.21 3.49
CA GLY A 297 4.40 5.45 4.61
C GLY A 297 3.36 5.15 5.69
N GLU A 298 2.08 5.13 5.33
CA GLU A 298 1.02 4.67 6.23
C GLU A 298 1.17 3.16 6.42
N ASP A 299 1.20 2.73 7.67
CA ASP A 299 1.30 1.30 7.97
C ASP A 299 -0.02 0.60 7.64
N MET A 300 -0.07 0.01 6.46
CA MET A 300 -1.20 -0.79 5.99
C MET A 300 -0.98 -2.29 6.21
N SER A 301 0.18 -2.69 6.76
CA SER A 301 0.50 -4.08 7.08
C SER A 301 -0.32 -4.58 8.26
N SER A 302 -0.59 -3.70 9.23
CA SER A 302 -1.47 -3.97 10.36
C SER A 302 -2.94 -3.64 10.09
N GLY A 303 -3.28 -3.18 8.90
CA GLY A 303 -4.62 -2.85 8.39
C GLY A 303 -5.56 -2.26 9.44
N MET A 304 -6.47 -1.36 9.07
CA MET A 304 -7.59 -1.08 9.96
C MET A 304 -8.27 -2.42 10.29
N THR A 305 -8.27 -2.81 11.56
CA THR A 305 -8.91 -4.03 12.02
C THR A 305 -10.22 -3.67 12.70
N LEU A 306 -11.20 -4.55 12.58
CA LEU A 306 -12.42 -4.45 13.40
C LEU A 306 -12.10 -4.72 14.88
N GLY A 307 -10.94 -5.30 15.20
CA GLY A 307 -10.59 -5.75 16.54
C GLY A 307 -11.31 -7.01 16.95
N VAL A 308 -11.57 -7.89 15.99
CA VAL A 308 -12.17 -9.21 16.19
C VAL A 308 -11.29 -10.30 15.61
N GLU A 309 -11.26 -11.46 16.26
CA GLU A 309 -10.68 -12.69 15.72
C GLU A 309 -11.81 -13.69 15.43
N GLY A 310 -11.61 -14.53 14.43
CA GLY A 310 -12.63 -15.49 14.06
C GLY A 310 -12.26 -16.32 12.83
N TYR A 311 -13.27 -16.91 12.23
CA TYR A 311 -13.12 -17.72 11.02
C TYR A 311 -14.35 -17.58 10.13
N VAL A 312 -14.15 -17.83 8.83
CA VAL A 312 -15.24 -17.78 7.85
C VAL A 312 -16.07 -19.06 7.91
N VAL A 313 -17.37 -18.90 8.05
CA VAL A 313 -18.35 -19.98 7.90
C VAL A 313 -18.60 -20.17 6.39
N THR A 314 -18.06 -21.23 5.82
CA THR A 314 -18.20 -21.53 4.40
C THR A 314 -19.61 -21.99 4.05
N LYS A 315 -19.97 -21.97 2.74
CA LYS A 315 -21.27 -22.49 2.26
C LYS A 315 -21.52 -23.97 2.64
N GLU A 316 -20.45 -24.77 2.72
CA GLU A 316 -20.53 -26.16 3.15
C GLU A 316 -20.81 -26.26 4.67
N GLN A 317 -20.06 -25.51 5.47
CA GLN A 317 -20.27 -25.43 6.92
C GLN A 317 -21.65 -24.86 7.25
N SER A 318 -22.10 -23.84 6.52
CA SER A 318 -23.43 -23.26 6.65
C SER A 318 -24.53 -24.31 6.51
N LYS A 319 -24.44 -25.18 5.50
CA LYS A 319 -25.39 -26.28 5.30
C LYS A 319 -25.32 -27.35 6.38
N ASN A 320 -24.10 -27.70 6.82
CA ASN A 320 -23.90 -28.78 7.78
C ASN A 320 -24.31 -28.39 9.19
N TYR A 321 -24.14 -27.13 9.57
CA TYR A 321 -24.38 -26.63 10.92
C TYR A 321 -25.60 -25.70 11.03
N ASN A 322 -26.30 -25.45 9.90
CA ASN A 322 -27.45 -24.53 9.82
C ASN A 322 -27.12 -23.13 10.36
N MET A 323 -25.95 -22.62 9.98
CA MET A 323 -25.45 -21.31 10.36
C MET A 323 -25.42 -20.38 9.13
N PRO A 324 -25.58 -19.06 9.28
CA PRO A 324 -25.34 -18.12 8.18
C PRO A 324 -23.90 -18.19 7.63
N VAL A 325 -23.74 -17.97 6.33
CA VAL A 325 -22.42 -17.73 5.71
C VAL A 325 -21.92 -16.37 6.16
N GLY A 326 -20.66 -16.26 6.54
CA GLY A 326 -20.06 -15.01 6.97
C GLY A 326 -18.87 -15.22 7.91
N PHE A 327 -18.40 -14.17 8.54
CA PHE A 327 -17.28 -14.23 9.48
C PHE A 327 -17.78 -14.39 10.91
N TYR A 328 -17.55 -15.56 11.51
CA TYR A 328 -17.89 -15.87 12.90
C TYR A 328 -16.88 -15.26 13.85
N ILE A 329 -17.34 -14.47 14.81
CA ILE A 329 -16.52 -13.83 15.85
C ILE A 329 -16.25 -14.83 16.97
N SER A 330 -15.02 -15.27 17.13
CA SER A 330 -14.57 -16.14 18.22
C SER A 330 -13.95 -15.37 19.38
N LYS A 331 -13.46 -14.14 19.13
CA LYS A 331 -12.85 -13.29 20.15
C LYS A 331 -12.98 -11.82 19.74
N ILE A 332 -13.13 -10.96 20.74
CA ILE A 332 -13.08 -9.50 20.60
C ILE A 332 -11.86 -8.99 21.38
N GLU A 333 -11.04 -8.19 20.72
CA GLU A 333 -9.85 -7.60 21.33
C GLU A 333 -10.25 -6.51 22.34
N SER A 334 -9.76 -6.63 23.57
CA SER A 334 -9.98 -5.58 24.57
C SER A 334 -9.33 -4.27 24.13
N LYS A 335 -10.03 -3.15 24.22
CA LYS A 335 -9.63 -1.81 23.77
C LYS A 335 -9.68 -1.60 22.23
N SER A 336 -10.43 -2.43 21.50
CA SER A 336 -10.76 -2.22 20.10
C SER A 336 -12.09 -1.50 19.95
N ASN A 337 -12.37 -0.94 18.77
CA ASN A 337 -13.67 -0.36 18.44
C ASN A 337 -14.79 -1.42 18.52
N ALA A 338 -14.49 -2.68 18.24
CA ALA A 338 -15.42 -3.78 18.39
C ALA A 338 -15.85 -4.00 19.86
N ALA A 339 -14.93 -3.82 20.82
CA ALA A 339 -15.24 -3.94 22.24
C ALA A 339 -16.17 -2.83 22.75
N ASP A 340 -16.15 -1.66 22.08
CA ASP A 340 -17.00 -0.52 22.42
C ASP A 340 -18.30 -0.50 21.59
N SER A 341 -18.56 -1.53 20.78
CA SER A 341 -19.72 -1.70 19.91
C SER A 341 -20.73 -2.72 20.47
N GLU A 342 -21.80 -2.97 19.73
CA GLU A 342 -22.79 -4.02 20.05
C GLU A 342 -22.37 -5.42 19.57
N LEU A 343 -21.12 -5.60 19.12
CA LEU A 343 -20.62 -6.90 18.68
C LEU A 343 -20.37 -7.83 19.86
N GLU A 344 -20.79 -9.07 19.73
CA GLU A 344 -20.61 -10.13 20.73
C GLU A 344 -19.88 -11.34 20.11
N ILE A 345 -19.17 -12.09 20.96
CA ILE A 345 -18.63 -13.40 20.58
C ILE A 345 -19.80 -14.31 20.20
N GLY A 346 -19.71 -14.95 19.04
CA GLY A 346 -20.78 -15.77 18.48
C GLY A 346 -21.61 -15.05 17.42
N ASN A 347 -21.47 -13.75 17.23
CA ASN A 347 -22.05 -13.06 16.08
C ASN A 347 -21.36 -13.50 14.78
N ILE A 348 -22.10 -13.47 13.68
CA ILE A 348 -21.60 -13.75 12.34
C ILE A 348 -21.77 -12.49 11.51
N ILE A 349 -20.68 -11.90 11.06
CA ILE A 349 -20.71 -10.74 10.14
C ILE A 349 -21.05 -11.27 8.76
N THR A 350 -22.25 -10.97 8.27
CA THR A 350 -22.76 -11.44 6.97
C THR A 350 -22.55 -10.41 5.87
N LYS A 351 -22.43 -9.11 6.23
CA LYS A 351 -22.06 -8.02 5.31
C LYS A 351 -21.23 -6.96 6.03
N VAL A 352 -20.38 -6.31 5.25
CA VAL A 352 -19.69 -5.07 5.62
C VAL A 352 -20.08 -4.05 4.56
N GLU A 353 -20.68 -2.92 4.99
CA GLU A 353 -21.42 -2.00 4.14
C GLU A 353 -22.48 -2.79 3.32
N ASP A 354 -22.41 -2.76 2.00
CA ASP A 354 -23.28 -3.54 1.11
C ASP A 354 -22.64 -4.84 0.60
N THR A 355 -21.36 -5.07 0.92
CA THR A 355 -20.58 -6.21 0.46
C THR A 355 -20.85 -7.42 1.33
N LYS A 356 -21.21 -8.57 0.73
CA LYS A 356 -21.35 -9.84 1.44
C LYS A 356 -19.97 -10.37 1.86
N VAL A 357 -19.94 -10.97 3.05
CA VAL A 357 -18.73 -11.59 3.59
C VAL A 357 -18.73 -13.09 3.24
N ASP A 358 -18.03 -13.44 2.19
CA ASP A 358 -17.76 -14.82 1.81
C ASP A 358 -16.35 -15.27 2.25
N ASP A 359 -15.42 -14.32 2.50
CA ASP A 359 -14.10 -14.54 3.12
C ASP A 359 -13.67 -13.33 3.99
N ILE A 360 -12.55 -13.48 4.71
CA ILE A 360 -11.99 -12.40 5.56
C ILE A 360 -11.59 -11.18 4.73
N GLY A 361 -11.26 -11.42 3.47
CA GLY A 361 -10.86 -10.42 2.52
C GLY A 361 -11.93 -9.39 2.22
N ASP A 362 -13.18 -9.79 2.17
CA ASP A 362 -14.29 -8.88 1.93
C ASP A 362 -14.39 -7.81 3.04
N ILE A 363 -14.10 -8.21 4.28
CA ILE A 363 -14.04 -7.27 5.42
C ILE A 363 -12.87 -6.30 5.25
N GLN A 364 -11.70 -6.83 4.91
CA GLN A 364 -10.50 -6.02 4.76
C GLN A 364 -10.57 -5.06 3.58
N ASP A 365 -11.20 -5.45 2.46
CA ASP A 365 -11.39 -4.57 1.30
C ASP A 365 -12.28 -3.38 1.63
N GLU A 366 -13.34 -3.60 2.41
CA GLU A 366 -14.19 -2.48 2.86
C GLU A 366 -13.49 -1.58 3.88
N LEU A 367 -12.64 -2.16 4.74
CA LEU A 367 -11.82 -1.39 5.67
C LEU A 367 -10.78 -0.53 4.95
N LEU A 368 -10.18 -1.02 3.87
CA LEU A 368 -9.21 -0.26 3.06
C LEU A 368 -9.81 1.01 2.42
N LYS A 369 -11.12 1.03 2.15
CA LYS A 369 -11.85 2.21 1.64
C LYS A 369 -12.14 3.27 2.71
N LYS A 370 -11.85 2.99 3.98
CA LYS A 370 -12.13 3.87 5.12
C LYS A 370 -10.87 4.58 5.60
N LYS A 371 -11.08 5.74 6.21
CA LYS A 371 -10.02 6.50 6.89
C LYS A 371 -10.17 6.36 8.40
N LYS A 372 -9.10 6.56 9.14
CA LYS A 372 -9.15 6.57 10.61
C LYS A 372 -10.19 7.59 11.10
N GLY A 373 -11.18 7.11 11.83
CA GLY A 373 -12.30 7.92 12.35
C GLY A 373 -13.60 7.76 11.57
N ASP A 374 -13.57 7.09 10.41
CA ASP A 374 -14.79 6.73 9.69
C ASP A 374 -15.55 5.62 10.42
N SER A 375 -16.88 5.63 10.27
CA SER A 375 -17.73 4.53 10.71
C SER A 375 -17.86 3.46 9.63
N ILE A 376 -18.02 2.22 10.04
CA ILE A 376 -18.29 1.09 9.15
C ILE A 376 -19.58 0.40 9.59
N LYS A 377 -20.46 0.10 8.63
CA LYS A 377 -21.73 -0.59 8.89
C LYS A 377 -21.50 -2.10 8.76
N LEU A 378 -21.87 -2.84 9.80
CA LEU A 378 -21.85 -4.29 9.81
C LEU A 378 -23.28 -4.82 9.86
N THR A 379 -23.58 -5.84 9.03
CA THR A 379 -24.79 -6.67 9.19
C THR A 379 -24.36 -7.94 9.87
N ILE A 380 -24.94 -8.20 11.02
CA ILE A 380 -24.64 -9.37 11.83
C ILE A 380 -25.84 -10.32 11.84
N ALA A 381 -25.57 -11.60 11.90
CA ALA A 381 -26.54 -12.64 12.18
C ALA A 381 -26.13 -13.42 13.44
N TYR A 382 -27.12 -13.97 14.09
CA TYR A 382 -26.91 -14.88 15.21
C TYR A 382 -26.80 -16.32 14.70
N VAL A 383 -26.21 -17.21 15.53
CA VAL A 383 -26.06 -18.63 15.19
C VAL A 383 -27.41 -19.30 14.87
N ASP A 384 -28.52 -18.77 15.41
CA ASP A 384 -29.88 -19.24 15.14
C ASP A 384 -30.48 -18.69 13.83
N GLY A 385 -29.72 -17.91 13.07
CA GLY A 385 -30.10 -17.37 11.75
C GLY A 385 -30.96 -16.11 11.81
N LYS A 386 -31.13 -15.47 12.96
CA LYS A 386 -31.75 -14.14 13.07
C LYS A 386 -30.74 -13.05 12.73
N GLU A 387 -31.15 -12.08 11.92
CA GLU A 387 -30.40 -10.85 11.59
C GLU A 387 -30.86 -9.66 12.43
#